data_43c5865ac1d5df2a9cb35adb2034ba4d
#
_entry.id   43c5865ac1d5df2a9cb35adb2034ba4d
#
_cell.length_a   1.000
_cell.length_b   1.000
_cell.length_c   1.000
_cell.angle_alpha   90.00
_cell.angle_beta   90.00
_cell.angle_gamma   90.00
#
_symmetry.space_group_name_H-M   'P 1'
#
loop_
_entity.id
_entity.type
_entity.pdbx_description
1 polymer ?
#
loop_
_entity_poly.entity_id
_entity_poly.type
_entity_poly.pdbx_seq_one_letter_code
_entity_poly.pdbx_strand_id
1 'polypeptide(L)'
;MLSKNILTKWFYFILLVAMFGSAFILIEISLKSFSPIGIAFIRVFVAAVLLLLYTYYCEYNFSIIKENFLLLFILGLTGTTLPFLLISWAQLTINSSETGILIGFMPIFTIIGSHYFFNYEKLNIKKTFGFILGFFGLSVLLLNNNTNIDLYGNLLAKLAVIFGALFYALNALLVKKVKNITPLQLSAIVMSISAIQLLILLTFMNRPILISPIILQDSLLAITIMSIFSTAVATVIYYKIINDYGPNFLSLVNYPIPIFAFFAGILFLGESFNIYSIISLLLVVTAIYISQKY
;
A
#
# COMPACT_ATOMS: atom_id res chain seq x y z
N MET A 1 -22.84 5.91 20.94
CA MET A 1 -22.36 6.20 19.59
C MET A 1 -20.84 6.21 19.48
N LEU A 2 -20.08 6.72 20.43
CA LEU A 2 -18.60 6.79 20.41
C LEU A 2 -17.90 5.42 20.31
N SER A 3 -18.43 4.38 20.95
CA SER A 3 -17.80 3.04 20.94
C SER A 3 -17.91 2.33 19.55
N LYS A 4 -19.00 2.52 18.83
CA LYS A 4 -19.18 1.95 17.48
C LYS A 4 -18.15 2.54 16.49
N ASN A 5 -17.86 3.83 16.56
CA ASN A 5 -16.88 4.49 15.69
C ASN A 5 -15.44 4.00 15.93
N ILE A 6 -15.08 3.69 17.18
CA ILE A 6 -13.73 3.19 17.52
C ILE A 6 -13.53 1.78 16.98
N LEU A 7 -14.50 0.87 17.20
CA LEU A 7 -14.42 -0.51 16.70
C LEU A 7 -14.33 -0.54 15.16
N THR A 8 -15.14 0.27 14.47
CA THR A 8 -15.13 0.36 13.01
C THR A 8 -13.79 0.90 12.49
N LYS A 9 -13.21 1.89 13.17
CA LYS A 9 -11.88 2.43 12.86
C LYS A 9 -10.80 1.36 12.85
N TRP A 10 -10.72 0.59 13.94
CA TRP A 10 -9.72 -0.46 14.10
C TRP A 10 -10.00 -1.69 13.22
N PHE A 11 -11.26 -1.99 12.95
CA PHE A 11 -11.64 -3.03 12.00
C PHE A 11 -11.10 -2.73 10.59
N TYR A 12 -11.34 -1.53 10.06
CA TYR A 12 -10.79 -1.13 8.76
C TYR A 12 -9.26 -1.10 8.75
N PHE A 13 -8.65 -0.69 9.86
CA PHE A 13 -7.21 -0.69 10.02
C PHE A 13 -6.62 -2.10 9.89
N ILE A 14 -7.12 -3.05 10.68
CA ILE A 14 -6.65 -4.45 10.68
C ILE A 14 -6.91 -5.10 9.31
N LEU A 15 -8.09 -4.87 8.74
CA LEU A 15 -8.44 -5.41 7.43
C LEU A 15 -7.47 -4.90 6.36
N LEU A 16 -7.14 -3.62 6.37
CA LEU A 16 -6.19 -3.03 5.41
C LEU A 16 -4.76 -3.55 5.63
N VAL A 17 -4.33 -3.74 6.88
CA VAL A 17 -3.05 -4.40 7.20
C VAL A 17 -2.97 -5.79 6.59
N ALA A 18 -4.01 -6.60 6.76
CA ALA A 18 -4.05 -7.95 6.19
C ALA A 18 -4.02 -7.94 4.66
N MET A 19 -4.80 -7.05 4.03
CA MET A 19 -4.87 -6.92 2.57
C MET A 19 -3.56 -6.42 1.96
N PHE A 20 -2.91 -5.42 2.55
CA PHE A 20 -1.64 -4.92 2.04
C PHE A 20 -0.47 -5.83 2.41
N GLY A 21 -0.49 -6.44 3.60
CA GLY A 21 0.55 -7.39 4.01
C GLY A 21 0.59 -8.63 3.13
N SER A 22 -0.59 -9.15 2.74
CA SER A 22 -0.65 -10.26 1.80
C SER A 22 -0.21 -9.88 0.38
N ALA A 23 -0.35 -8.61 -0.02
CA ALA A 23 -0.03 -8.18 -1.38
C ALA A 23 1.44 -8.44 -1.77
N PHE A 24 2.40 -8.26 -0.85
CA PHE A 24 3.82 -8.47 -1.15
C PHE A 24 4.13 -9.93 -1.47
N ILE A 25 3.54 -10.88 -0.71
CA ILE A 25 3.67 -12.32 -0.97
C ILE A 25 2.99 -12.67 -2.31
N LEU A 26 1.81 -12.11 -2.57
CA LEU A 26 1.08 -12.35 -3.80
C LEU A 26 1.81 -11.79 -5.03
N ILE A 27 2.53 -10.66 -4.92
CA ILE A 27 3.41 -10.16 -5.97
C ILE A 27 4.54 -11.15 -6.24
N GLU A 28 5.21 -11.65 -5.20
CA GLU A 28 6.32 -12.59 -5.32
C GLU A 28 5.89 -13.89 -6.05
N ILE A 29 4.71 -14.42 -5.71
CA ILE A 29 4.13 -15.58 -6.39
C ILE A 29 3.78 -15.24 -7.85
N SER A 30 3.22 -14.06 -8.10
CA SER A 30 2.82 -13.64 -9.44
C SER A 30 4.02 -13.40 -10.37
N LEU A 31 5.15 -12.95 -9.83
CA LEU A 31 6.40 -12.73 -10.58
C LEU A 31 6.97 -14.00 -11.21
N LYS A 32 6.51 -15.20 -10.83
CA LYS A 32 6.89 -16.46 -11.49
C LYS A 32 6.34 -16.58 -12.93
N SER A 33 5.26 -15.89 -13.26
CA SER A 33 4.62 -15.96 -14.57
C SER A 33 4.42 -14.60 -15.24
N PHE A 34 4.29 -13.53 -14.47
CA PHE A 34 3.97 -12.19 -14.97
C PHE A 34 5.14 -11.22 -14.78
N SER A 35 5.31 -10.30 -15.71
CA SER A 35 6.26 -9.19 -15.56
C SER A 35 5.77 -8.16 -14.52
N PRO A 36 6.66 -7.36 -13.92
CA PRO A 36 6.26 -6.30 -12.97
C PRO A 36 5.18 -5.36 -13.50
N ILE A 37 5.30 -4.93 -14.76
CA ILE A 37 4.31 -4.06 -15.40
C ILE A 37 3.03 -4.84 -15.69
N GLY A 38 3.12 -6.13 -16.05
CA GLY A 38 1.98 -7.02 -16.23
C GLY A 38 1.19 -7.18 -14.94
N ILE A 39 1.87 -7.40 -13.80
CA ILE A 39 1.23 -7.49 -12.49
C ILE A 39 0.53 -6.17 -12.16
N ALA A 40 1.22 -5.04 -12.30
CA ALA A 40 0.64 -3.73 -12.03
C ALA A 40 -0.60 -3.47 -12.90
N PHE A 41 -0.52 -3.76 -14.20
CA PHE A 41 -1.63 -3.56 -15.13
C PHE A 41 -2.83 -4.47 -14.83
N ILE A 42 -2.62 -5.80 -14.73
CA ILE A 42 -3.73 -6.75 -14.52
C ILE A 42 -4.48 -6.44 -13.23
N ARG A 43 -3.76 -6.25 -12.10
CA ARG A 43 -4.41 -5.99 -10.82
C ARG A 43 -5.23 -4.71 -10.81
N VAL A 44 -4.75 -3.66 -11.48
CA VAL A 44 -5.44 -2.37 -11.55
C VAL A 44 -6.61 -2.43 -12.55
N PHE A 45 -6.41 -3.08 -13.70
CA PHE A 45 -7.46 -3.24 -14.70
C PHE A 45 -8.65 -4.04 -14.16
N VAL A 46 -8.41 -5.17 -13.52
CA VAL A 46 -9.47 -5.99 -12.89
C VAL A 46 -10.18 -5.19 -11.80
N ALA A 47 -9.42 -4.48 -10.94
CA ALA A 47 -10.02 -3.64 -9.92
C ALA A 47 -10.87 -2.51 -10.52
N ALA A 48 -10.40 -1.84 -11.58
CA ALA A 48 -11.15 -0.80 -12.27
C ALA A 48 -12.47 -1.32 -12.83
N VAL A 49 -12.44 -2.48 -13.50
CA VAL A 49 -13.65 -3.10 -14.05
C VAL A 49 -14.67 -3.42 -12.96
N LEU A 50 -14.23 -4.08 -11.88
CA LEU A 50 -15.10 -4.44 -10.75
C LEU A 50 -15.73 -3.20 -10.09
N LEU A 51 -14.93 -2.17 -9.84
CA LEU A 51 -15.39 -0.94 -9.20
C LEU A 51 -16.31 -0.13 -10.11
N LEU A 52 -16.03 -0.07 -11.42
CA LEU A 52 -16.92 0.59 -12.39
C LEU A 52 -18.26 -0.12 -12.50
N LEU A 53 -18.27 -1.44 -12.59
CA LEU A 53 -19.53 -2.21 -12.62
C LEU A 53 -20.36 -1.94 -11.36
N TYR A 54 -19.72 -1.97 -10.19
CA TYR A 54 -20.43 -1.71 -8.93
C TYR A 54 -20.94 -0.26 -8.84
N THR A 55 -20.13 0.73 -9.25
CA THR A 55 -20.56 2.14 -9.24
C THR A 55 -21.64 2.44 -10.27
N TYR A 56 -21.65 1.74 -11.39
CA TYR A 56 -22.73 1.81 -12.38
C TYR A 56 -24.08 1.38 -11.78
N TYR A 57 -24.10 0.27 -11.05
CA TYR A 57 -25.31 -0.19 -10.35
C TYR A 57 -25.79 0.79 -9.24
N CYS A 58 -24.87 1.57 -8.67
CA CYS A 58 -25.17 2.58 -7.65
C CYS A 58 -25.57 3.95 -8.25
N GLU A 59 -25.67 4.08 -9.58
CA GLU A 59 -26.05 5.30 -10.31
C GLU A 59 -25.20 6.54 -9.96
N TYR A 60 -23.90 6.35 -9.71
CA TYR A 60 -23.00 7.47 -9.39
C TYR A 60 -22.74 8.37 -10.60
N ASN A 61 -22.73 9.69 -10.33
CA ASN A 61 -22.39 10.69 -11.33
C ASN A 61 -20.86 10.90 -11.42
N PHE A 62 -20.32 10.82 -12.62
CA PHE A 62 -18.90 11.02 -12.90
C PHE A 62 -18.55 12.43 -13.41
N SER A 63 -19.45 13.40 -13.32
CA SER A 63 -19.19 14.79 -13.76
C SER A 63 -18.00 15.45 -13.06
N ILE A 64 -17.69 15.00 -11.83
CA ILE A 64 -16.56 15.47 -11.02
C ILE A 64 -15.19 15.23 -11.69
N ILE A 65 -15.11 14.31 -12.65
CA ILE A 65 -13.88 14.06 -13.42
C ILE A 65 -13.43 15.31 -14.16
N LYS A 66 -14.37 16.02 -14.81
CA LYS A 66 -14.06 17.21 -15.61
C LYS A 66 -13.46 18.33 -14.76
N GLU A 67 -13.97 18.52 -13.55
CA GLU A 67 -13.55 19.60 -12.66
C GLU A 67 -12.20 19.30 -11.98
N ASN A 68 -11.89 18.03 -11.76
CA ASN A 68 -10.72 17.58 -10.98
C ASN A 68 -9.76 16.69 -11.76
N PHE A 69 -9.81 16.67 -13.09
CA PHE A 69 -9.07 15.72 -13.91
C PHE A 69 -7.58 15.65 -13.57
N LEU A 70 -6.92 16.81 -13.47
CA LEU A 70 -5.48 16.86 -13.17
C LEU A 70 -5.17 16.23 -11.79
N LEU A 71 -5.98 16.55 -10.78
CA LEU A 71 -5.80 15.99 -9.44
C LEU A 71 -6.04 14.47 -9.44
N LEU A 72 -7.11 14.00 -10.09
CA LEU A 72 -7.42 12.57 -10.21
C LEU A 72 -6.34 11.82 -10.99
N PHE A 73 -5.78 12.43 -12.03
CA PHE A 73 -4.66 11.88 -12.79
C PHE A 73 -3.40 11.73 -11.92
N ILE A 74 -3.08 12.76 -11.10
CA ILE A 74 -1.96 12.70 -10.14
C ILE A 74 -2.23 11.66 -9.06
N LEU A 75 -3.46 11.52 -8.59
CA LEU A 75 -3.84 10.47 -7.63
C LEU A 75 -3.64 9.07 -8.22
N GLY A 76 -3.95 8.86 -9.50
CA GLY A 76 -3.67 7.61 -10.20
C GLY A 76 -2.18 7.31 -10.25
N LEU A 77 -1.37 8.31 -10.63
CA LEU A 77 0.09 8.16 -10.68
C LEU A 77 0.69 7.85 -9.30
N THR A 78 0.33 8.62 -8.28
CA THR A 78 0.97 8.56 -6.96
C THR A 78 0.42 7.45 -6.07
N GLY A 79 -0.86 7.08 -6.22
CA GLY A 79 -1.49 6.05 -5.38
C GLY A 79 -1.39 4.64 -5.94
N THR A 80 -1.15 4.50 -7.23
CA THR A 80 -1.31 3.21 -7.89
C THR A 80 -0.21 2.96 -8.92
N THR A 81 -0.17 3.74 -10.00
CA THR A 81 0.68 3.47 -11.17
C THR A 81 2.16 3.38 -10.82
N LEU A 82 2.73 4.44 -10.22
CA LEU A 82 4.15 4.49 -9.88
C LEU A 82 4.50 3.54 -8.73
N PRO A 83 3.79 3.55 -7.56
CA PRO A 83 4.13 2.64 -6.48
C PRO A 83 4.05 1.17 -6.88
N PHE A 84 2.99 0.76 -7.58
CA PHE A 84 2.81 -0.65 -7.95
C PHE A 84 3.89 -1.12 -8.92
N LEU A 85 4.27 -0.27 -9.87
CA LEU A 85 5.35 -0.60 -10.80
C LEU A 85 6.71 -0.68 -10.09
N LEU A 86 7.04 0.32 -9.25
CA LEU A 86 8.31 0.37 -8.53
C LEU A 86 8.46 -0.79 -7.54
N ILE A 87 7.40 -1.10 -6.78
CA ILE A 87 7.41 -2.21 -5.82
C ILE A 87 7.52 -3.56 -6.53
N SER A 88 6.70 -3.80 -7.57
CA SER A 88 6.77 -5.06 -8.31
C SER A 88 8.12 -5.24 -9.02
N TRP A 89 8.73 -4.14 -9.50
CA TRP A 89 10.05 -4.18 -10.08
C TRP A 89 11.14 -4.46 -9.03
N ALA A 90 11.06 -3.82 -7.88
CA ALA A 90 12.01 -4.04 -6.80
C ALA A 90 12.01 -5.49 -6.29
N GLN A 91 10.83 -6.12 -6.23
CA GLN A 91 10.68 -7.52 -5.81
C GLN A 91 11.25 -8.55 -6.81
N LEU A 92 11.80 -8.13 -7.94
CA LEU A 92 12.66 -9.00 -8.75
C LEU A 92 14.00 -9.30 -8.07
N THR A 93 14.43 -8.46 -7.12
CA THR A 93 15.76 -8.51 -6.51
C THR A 93 15.77 -8.47 -4.99
N ILE A 94 14.74 -7.93 -4.36
CA ILE A 94 14.55 -7.93 -2.92
C ILE A 94 13.29 -8.71 -2.55
N ASN A 95 13.28 -9.33 -1.37
CA ASN A 95 12.17 -10.15 -0.93
C ASN A 95 10.96 -9.32 -0.41
N SER A 96 9.82 -10.00 -0.23
CA SER A 96 8.58 -9.38 0.25
C SER A 96 8.70 -8.77 1.64
N SER A 97 9.46 -9.40 2.55
CA SER A 97 9.68 -8.90 3.92
C SER A 97 10.47 -7.60 3.92
N GLU A 98 11.56 -7.52 3.15
CA GLU A 98 12.38 -6.31 3.02
C GLU A 98 11.56 -5.16 2.38
N THR A 99 10.78 -5.47 1.36
CA THR A 99 9.85 -4.52 0.73
C THR A 99 8.86 -3.94 1.73
N GLY A 100 8.24 -4.80 2.56
CA GLY A 100 7.29 -4.37 3.60
C GLY A 100 7.91 -3.42 4.62
N ILE A 101 9.17 -3.66 5.01
CA ILE A 101 9.88 -2.79 5.96
C ILE A 101 10.19 -1.42 5.33
N LEU A 102 10.65 -1.40 4.08
CA LEU A 102 10.95 -0.15 3.39
C LEU A 102 9.70 0.72 3.14
N ILE A 103 8.53 0.12 2.93
CA ILE A 103 7.26 0.85 2.88
C ILE A 103 6.93 1.52 4.23
N GLY A 104 7.48 1.03 5.33
CA GLY A 104 7.40 1.66 6.65
C GLY A 104 7.96 3.08 6.73
N PHE A 105 8.63 3.61 5.70
CA PHE A 105 8.96 5.03 5.59
C PHE A 105 7.73 5.92 5.32
N MET A 106 6.63 5.37 4.80
CA MET A 106 5.44 6.15 4.45
C MET A 106 4.92 7.04 5.59
N PRO A 107 4.78 6.58 6.85
CA PRO A 107 4.32 7.43 7.94
C PRO A 107 5.21 8.66 8.17
N ILE A 108 6.54 8.51 8.04
CA ILE A 108 7.49 9.61 8.20
C ILE A 108 7.26 10.67 7.10
N PHE A 109 7.16 10.25 5.84
CA PHE A 109 6.86 11.17 4.73
C PHE A 109 5.49 11.83 4.89
N THR A 110 4.49 11.06 5.37
CA THR A 110 3.13 11.59 5.54
C THR A 110 3.08 12.67 6.60
N ILE A 111 3.73 12.48 7.76
CA ILE A 111 3.68 13.48 8.84
C ILE A 111 4.46 14.75 8.47
N ILE A 112 5.61 14.61 7.80
CA ILE A 112 6.40 15.74 7.29
C ILE A 112 5.54 16.52 6.27
N GLY A 113 4.99 15.82 5.28
CA GLY A 113 4.15 16.44 4.26
C GLY A 113 2.89 17.08 4.86
N SER A 114 2.24 16.43 5.81
CA SER A 114 1.07 16.94 6.52
C SER A 114 1.35 18.26 7.23
N HIS A 115 2.50 18.37 7.89
CA HIS A 115 2.88 19.58 8.63
C HIS A 115 3.34 20.73 7.73
N TYR A 116 4.31 20.47 6.85
CA TYR A 116 4.99 21.55 6.12
C TYR A 116 4.27 21.99 4.84
N PHE A 117 3.60 21.07 4.15
CA PHE A 117 3.05 21.35 2.83
C PHE A 117 1.53 21.43 2.80
N PHE A 118 0.83 20.78 3.73
CA PHE A 118 -0.62 20.69 3.67
C PHE A 118 -1.33 21.26 4.89
N ASN A 119 -0.63 21.51 5.99
CA ASN A 119 -1.18 22.04 7.25
C ASN A 119 -2.39 21.25 7.79
N TYR A 120 -2.45 19.94 7.51
CA TYR A 120 -3.55 19.11 8.01
C TYR A 120 -3.40 18.74 9.47
N GLU A 121 -2.17 18.51 9.92
CA GLU A 121 -1.86 18.24 11.32
C GLU A 121 -0.51 18.86 11.68
N LYS A 122 -0.45 19.46 12.86
CA LYS A 122 0.80 20.02 13.38
C LYS A 122 1.70 18.90 13.91
N LEU A 123 2.97 18.99 13.62
CA LEU A 123 4.00 18.18 14.25
C LEU A 123 4.00 18.46 15.76
N ASN A 124 3.87 17.36 16.52
CA ASN A 124 4.06 17.37 17.95
C ASN A 124 5.22 16.40 18.26
N ILE A 125 6.09 16.77 19.18
CA ILE A 125 7.26 15.95 19.58
C ILE A 125 6.87 14.51 19.92
N LYS A 126 5.72 14.32 20.58
CA LYS A 126 5.22 13.00 20.94
C LYS A 126 4.79 12.17 19.73
N LYS A 127 4.08 12.78 18.76
CA LYS A 127 3.73 12.11 17.49
C LYS A 127 4.99 11.73 16.73
N THR A 128 5.93 12.66 16.57
CA THR A 128 7.19 12.42 15.87
C THR A 128 7.97 11.27 16.52
N PHE A 129 8.04 11.24 17.86
CA PHE A 129 8.65 10.14 18.59
C PHE A 129 7.94 8.80 18.30
N GLY A 130 6.61 8.78 18.29
CA GLY A 130 5.83 7.59 17.92
C GLY A 130 6.17 7.09 16.53
N PHE A 131 6.25 7.97 15.52
CA PHE A 131 6.60 7.57 14.16
C PHE A 131 8.03 7.03 14.04
N ILE A 132 9.02 7.66 14.70
CA ILE A 132 10.40 7.17 14.75
C ILE A 132 10.48 5.82 15.48
N LEU A 133 9.78 5.67 16.59
CA LEU A 133 9.73 4.41 17.34
C LEU A 133 9.14 3.26 16.51
N GLY A 134 8.09 3.54 15.72
CA GLY A 134 7.50 2.56 14.81
C GLY A 134 8.49 2.08 13.76
N PHE A 135 9.20 3.03 13.14
CA PHE A 135 10.23 2.70 12.16
C PHE A 135 11.39 1.90 12.80
N PHE A 136 11.83 2.29 14.00
CA PHE A 136 12.85 1.53 14.73
C PHE A 136 12.38 0.12 15.07
N GLY A 137 11.10 -0.03 15.47
CA GLY A 137 10.49 -1.36 15.67
C GLY A 137 10.55 -2.25 14.43
N LEU A 138 10.30 -1.69 13.24
CA LEU A 138 10.47 -2.44 11.99
C LEU A 138 11.94 -2.81 11.72
N SER A 139 12.88 -1.91 12.03
CA SER A 139 14.32 -2.18 11.86
C SER A 139 14.80 -3.32 12.75
N VAL A 140 14.24 -3.48 13.96
CA VAL A 140 14.54 -4.62 14.85
C VAL A 140 14.16 -5.96 14.21
N LEU A 141 13.08 -6.01 13.43
CA LEU A 141 12.70 -7.23 12.72
C LEU A 141 13.78 -7.71 11.74
N LEU A 142 14.52 -6.77 11.12
CA LEU A 142 15.62 -7.09 10.19
C LEU A 142 16.84 -7.74 10.87
N LEU A 143 17.08 -7.44 12.14
CA LEU A 143 18.27 -7.94 12.85
C LEU A 143 18.29 -9.46 13.02
N ASN A 144 17.13 -10.10 12.89
CA ASN A 144 17.01 -11.53 13.12
C ASN A 144 16.99 -12.40 11.87
N ASN A 145 16.67 -11.85 10.75
CA ASN A 145 16.72 -12.64 9.54
C ASN A 145 18.19 -12.92 9.23
N ASN A 146 18.59 -14.21 9.35
CA ASN A 146 19.81 -14.75 8.74
C ASN A 146 19.81 -14.59 7.21
N THR A 147 18.89 -13.80 6.68
CA THR A 147 18.96 -13.30 5.32
C THR A 147 20.22 -12.44 5.25
N ASN A 148 21.15 -12.83 4.39
CA ASN A 148 22.24 -11.98 3.96
C ASN A 148 21.59 -10.71 3.38
N ILE A 149 21.26 -9.74 4.25
CA ILE A 149 20.79 -8.44 3.82
C ILE A 149 22.02 -7.79 3.23
N ASP A 150 22.15 -7.90 1.94
CA ASP A 150 23.14 -7.14 1.20
C ASP A 150 22.74 -5.66 1.27
N LEU A 151 23.27 -4.95 2.27
CA LEU A 151 22.98 -3.53 2.49
C LEU A 151 23.37 -2.68 1.27
N TYR A 152 24.32 -3.11 0.48
CA TYR A 152 24.83 -2.43 -0.70
C TYR A 152 24.29 -3.02 -2.00
N GLY A 153 24.01 -4.31 -2.03
CA GLY A 153 23.35 -4.98 -3.14
C GLY A 153 21.92 -4.45 -3.32
N ASN A 154 21.50 -4.30 -4.55
CA ASN A 154 20.14 -3.89 -4.91
C ASN A 154 19.70 -2.50 -4.37
N LEU A 155 20.66 -1.58 -4.15
CA LEU A 155 20.36 -0.21 -3.68
C LEU A 155 19.27 0.47 -4.51
N LEU A 156 19.27 0.30 -5.83
CA LEU A 156 18.26 0.85 -6.72
C LEU A 156 16.86 0.29 -6.42
N ALA A 157 16.75 -1.02 -6.12
CA ALA A 157 15.48 -1.65 -5.76
C ALA A 157 14.97 -1.10 -4.42
N LYS A 158 15.84 -0.95 -3.43
CA LYS A 158 15.50 -0.35 -2.12
C LYS A 158 15.03 1.10 -2.27
N LEU A 159 15.74 1.90 -3.05
CA LEU A 159 15.34 3.26 -3.36
C LEU A 159 14.00 3.30 -4.10
N ALA A 160 13.74 2.40 -5.04
CA ALA A 160 12.46 2.33 -5.73
C ALA A 160 11.29 2.10 -4.76
N VAL A 161 11.45 1.23 -3.76
CA VAL A 161 10.42 1.01 -2.73
C VAL A 161 10.24 2.25 -1.85
N ILE A 162 11.33 2.92 -1.44
CA ILE A 162 11.26 4.17 -0.67
C ILE A 162 10.55 5.27 -1.47
N PHE A 163 10.82 5.42 -2.77
CA PHE A 163 10.05 6.31 -3.64
C PHE A 163 8.58 5.89 -3.75
N GLY A 164 8.30 4.59 -3.78
CA GLY A 164 6.93 4.07 -3.69
C GLY A 164 6.23 4.53 -2.41
N ALA A 165 6.91 4.45 -1.26
CA ALA A 165 6.40 4.94 0.02
C ALA A 165 6.17 6.48 0.02
N LEU A 166 7.07 7.25 -0.61
CA LEU A 166 6.90 8.68 -0.79
C LEU A 166 5.68 9.00 -1.66
N PHE A 167 5.48 8.30 -2.77
CA PHE A 167 4.31 8.48 -3.62
C PHE A 167 3.01 8.12 -2.89
N TYR A 168 2.97 7.06 -2.09
CA TYR A 168 1.81 6.75 -1.25
C TYR A 168 1.52 7.84 -0.22
N ALA A 169 2.56 8.41 0.40
CA ALA A 169 2.39 9.53 1.32
C ALA A 169 1.80 10.76 0.62
N LEU A 170 2.32 11.13 -0.55
CA LEU A 170 1.79 12.21 -1.37
C LEU A 170 0.33 11.95 -1.78
N ASN A 171 0.01 10.73 -2.20
CA ASN A 171 -1.36 10.34 -2.52
C ASN A 171 -2.30 10.55 -1.34
N ALA A 172 -1.94 10.01 -0.17
CA ALA A 172 -2.77 10.13 1.04
C ALA A 172 -3.06 11.58 1.41
N LEU A 173 -2.09 12.48 1.23
CA LEU A 173 -2.23 13.92 1.49
C LEU A 173 -3.09 14.61 0.42
N LEU A 174 -2.90 14.27 -0.85
CA LEU A 174 -3.63 14.87 -1.97
C LEU A 174 -5.10 14.45 -2.01
N VAL A 175 -5.44 13.25 -1.57
CA VAL A 175 -6.83 12.76 -1.49
C VAL A 175 -7.72 13.71 -0.71
N LYS A 176 -7.23 14.36 0.34
CA LYS A 176 -7.98 15.34 1.14
C LYS A 176 -8.40 16.58 0.35
N LYS A 177 -7.80 16.85 -0.80
CA LYS A 177 -8.19 17.97 -1.67
C LYS A 177 -9.40 17.64 -2.55
N VAL A 178 -9.71 16.37 -2.74
CA VAL A 178 -10.90 15.96 -3.50
C VAL A 178 -12.13 16.06 -2.58
N LYS A 179 -13.12 16.84 -2.98
CA LYS A 179 -14.35 17.07 -2.21
C LYS A 179 -15.55 16.50 -2.94
N ASN A 180 -16.64 16.30 -2.21
CA ASN A 180 -17.94 15.89 -2.76
C ASN A 180 -17.92 14.57 -3.56
N ILE A 181 -17.09 13.61 -3.13
CA ILE A 181 -16.98 12.30 -3.75
C ILE A 181 -16.94 11.21 -2.67
N THR A 182 -17.63 10.11 -2.92
CA THR A 182 -17.57 8.97 -2.02
C THR A 182 -16.26 8.19 -2.20
N PRO A 183 -15.77 7.51 -1.15
CA PRO A 183 -14.56 6.64 -1.27
C PRO A 183 -14.66 5.61 -2.40
N LEU A 184 -15.84 5.02 -2.59
CA LEU A 184 -16.09 4.04 -3.65
C LEU A 184 -15.96 4.66 -5.04
N GLN A 185 -16.62 5.81 -5.25
CA GLN A 185 -16.59 6.54 -6.52
C GLN A 185 -15.17 7.02 -6.85
N LEU A 186 -14.44 7.55 -5.86
CA LEU A 186 -13.04 7.95 -6.02
C LEU A 186 -12.18 6.76 -6.42
N SER A 187 -12.38 5.61 -5.78
CA SER A 187 -11.65 4.37 -6.10
C SER A 187 -11.87 3.93 -7.55
N ALA A 188 -13.14 3.93 -8.01
CA ALA A 188 -13.47 3.55 -9.37
C ALA A 188 -12.80 4.47 -10.40
N ILE A 189 -12.86 5.79 -10.18
CA ILE A 189 -12.27 6.78 -11.09
C ILE A 189 -10.74 6.65 -11.11
N VAL A 190 -10.10 6.61 -9.93
CA VAL A 190 -8.65 6.55 -9.84
C VAL A 190 -8.12 5.25 -10.43
N MET A 191 -8.75 4.10 -10.14
CA MET A 191 -8.34 2.82 -10.74
C MET A 191 -8.50 2.81 -12.26
N SER A 192 -9.55 3.43 -12.80
CA SER A 192 -9.76 3.53 -14.25
C SER A 192 -8.69 4.39 -14.93
N ILE A 193 -8.37 5.55 -14.34
CA ILE A 193 -7.28 6.41 -14.83
C ILE A 193 -5.94 5.68 -14.75
N SER A 194 -5.67 4.99 -13.65
CA SER A 194 -4.43 4.22 -13.48
C SER A 194 -4.32 3.04 -14.46
N ALA A 195 -5.43 2.38 -14.77
CA ALA A 195 -5.44 1.32 -15.78
C ALA A 195 -5.04 1.88 -17.16
N ILE A 196 -5.53 3.06 -17.53
CA ILE A 196 -5.15 3.75 -18.77
C ILE A 196 -3.67 4.15 -18.73
N GLN A 197 -3.19 4.72 -17.61
CA GLN A 197 -1.78 5.08 -17.43
C GLN A 197 -0.84 3.87 -17.60
N LEU A 198 -1.19 2.73 -16.98
CA LEU A 198 -0.43 1.49 -17.08
C LEU A 198 -0.49 0.87 -18.47
N LEU A 199 -1.64 0.95 -19.15
CA LEU A 199 -1.77 0.51 -20.53
C LEU A 199 -0.86 1.32 -21.46
N ILE A 200 -0.83 2.65 -21.31
CA ILE A 200 0.06 3.53 -22.07
C ILE A 200 1.52 3.16 -21.80
N LEU A 201 1.91 2.98 -20.53
CA LEU A 201 3.27 2.60 -20.17
C LEU A 201 3.65 1.23 -20.75
N LEU A 202 2.75 0.26 -20.72
CA LEU A 202 2.95 -1.08 -21.24
C LEU A 202 3.21 -1.06 -22.76
N THR A 203 2.46 -0.26 -23.50
CA THR A 203 2.66 -0.08 -24.96
C THR A 203 3.97 0.64 -25.28
N PHE A 204 4.31 1.71 -24.53
CA PHE A 204 5.56 2.44 -24.73
C PHE A 204 6.81 1.63 -24.35
N MET A 205 6.77 0.88 -23.27
CA MET A 205 7.91 0.07 -22.84
C MET A 205 8.10 -1.19 -23.68
N ASN A 206 7.13 -1.53 -24.53
CA ASN A 206 7.12 -2.74 -25.36
C ASN A 206 7.53 -4.00 -24.58
N ARG A 207 7.06 -4.10 -23.32
CA ARG A 207 7.37 -5.22 -22.44
C ARG A 207 6.21 -6.20 -22.42
N PRO A 208 6.48 -7.51 -22.45
CA PRO A 208 5.42 -8.51 -22.38
C PRO A 208 4.74 -8.49 -21.01
N ILE A 209 3.45 -8.80 -20.98
CA ILE A 209 2.70 -9.02 -19.73
C ILE A 209 3.19 -10.29 -19.05
N LEU A 210 3.41 -11.34 -19.84
CA LEU A 210 3.89 -12.64 -19.38
C LEU A 210 5.41 -12.73 -19.59
N ILE A 211 6.11 -13.28 -18.60
CA ILE A 211 7.54 -13.63 -18.71
C ILE A 211 7.75 -15.12 -18.93
N SER A 212 6.72 -15.93 -18.72
CA SER A 212 6.72 -17.37 -18.96
C SER A 212 5.65 -17.74 -19.98
N PRO A 213 5.92 -18.66 -20.91
CA PRO A 213 4.91 -19.17 -21.84
C PRO A 213 3.81 -19.99 -21.12
N ILE A 214 4.10 -20.48 -19.92
CA ILE A 214 3.16 -21.24 -19.09
C ILE A 214 2.78 -20.38 -17.88
N ILE A 215 1.49 -20.13 -17.71
CA ILE A 215 0.96 -19.46 -16.54
C ILE A 215 0.77 -20.50 -15.44
N LEU A 216 1.52 -20.35 -14.34
CA LEU A 216 1.36 -21.22 -13.18
C LEU A 216 0.01 -20.94 -12.51
N GLN A 217 -0.68 -21.99 -12.08
CA GLN A 217 -1.98 -21.87 -11.41
C GLN A 217 -1.89 -20.99 -10.17
N ASP A 218 -0.82 -21.12 -9.38
CA ASP A 218 -0.58 -20.31 -8.19
C ASP A 218 -0.43 -18.82 -8.53
N SER A 219 0.27 -18.50 -9.63
CA SER A 219 0.43 -17.11 -10.09
C SER A 219 -0.89 -16.49 -10.53
N LEU A 220 -1.75 -17.29 -11.19
CA LEU A 220 -3.07 -16.84 -11.62
C LEU A 220 -3.98 -16.60 -10.40
N LEU A 221 -3.98 -17.50 -9.44
CA LEU A 221 -4.72 -17.34 -8.19
C LEU A 221 -4.22 -16.12 -7.40
N ALA A 222 -2.89 -15.97 -7.28
CA ALA A 222 -2.28 -14.86 -6.56
C ALA A 222 -2.69 -13.50 -7.17
N ILE A 223 -2.58 -13.33 -8.48
CA ILE A 223 -2.93 -12.07 -9.15
C ILE A 223 -4.43 -11.80 -9.08
N THR A 224 -5.27 -12.82 -9.12
CA THR A 224 -6.73 -12.69 -8.99
C THR A 224 -7.11 -12.23 -7.57
N ILE A 225 -6.61 -12.91 -6.54
CA ILE A 225 -6.84 -12.55 -5.13
C ILE A 225 -6.36 -11.13 -4.86
N MET A 226 -5.16 -10.79 -5.34
CA MET A 226 -4.56 -9.47 -5.18
C MET A 226 -5.39 -8.39 -5.88
N SER A 227 -5.92 -8.65 -7.07
CA SER A 227 -6.74 -7.70 -7.82
C SER A 227 -8.04 -7.37 -7.10
N ILE A 228 -8.70 -8.37 -6.54
CA ILE A 228 -9.99 -8.21 -5.86
C ILE A 228 -9.79 -7.61 -4.47
N PHE A 229 -9.03 -8.30 -3.61
CA PHE A 229 -8.93 -7.93 -2.20
C PHE A 229 -7.90 -6.83 -1.95
N SER A 230 -6.64 -7.04 -2.36
CA SER A 230 -5.55 -6.09 -2.05
C SER A 230 -5.51 -4.89 -3.00
N THR A 231 -6.40 -4.82 -4.01
CA THR A 231 -6.52 -3.66 -4.89
C THR A 231 -7.91 -3.06 -4.87
N ALA A 232 -8.96 -3.75 -5.37
CA ALA A 232 -10.29 -3.14 -5.45
C ALA A 232 -10.87 -2.81 -4.07
N VAL A 233 -11.01 -3.81 -3.19
CA VAL A 233 -11.60 -3.61 -1.86
C VAL A 233 -10.70 -2.74 -0.99
N ALA A 234 -9.38 -3.02 -1.00
CA ALA A 234 -8.42 -2.27 -0.20
C ALA A 234 -8.40 -0.78 -0.55
N THR A 235 -8.53 -0.40 -1.82
CA THR A 235 -8.54 1.02 -2.22
C THR A 235 -9.77 1.76 -1.71
N VAL A 236 -10.93 1.12 -1.70
CA VAL A 236 -12.15 1.69 -1.11
C VAL A 236 -11.96 1.95 0.39
N ILE A 237 -11.41 0.97 1.11
CA ILE A 237 -11.11 1.11 2.55
C ILE A 237 -10.03 2.17 2.79
N TYR A 238 -9.00 2.21 1.95
CA TYR A 238 -7.93 3.19 1.98
C TYR A 238 -8.47 4.62 1.91
N TYR A 239 -9.30 4.94 0.90
CA TYR A 239 -9.90 6.26 0.76
C TYR A 239 -10.92 6.57 1.85
N LYS A 240 -11.64 5.54 2.33
CA LYS A 240 -12.54 5.69 3.47
C LYS A 240 -11.78 6.07 4.74
N ILE A 241 -10.67 5.42 5.03
CA ILE A 241 -9.83 5.74 6.19
C ILE A 241 -9.27 7.17 6.08
N ILE A 242 -8.79 7.59 4.91
CA ILE A 242 -8.31 8.97 4.72
C ILE A 242 -9.42 9.98 4.97
N ASN A 243 -10.60 9.72 4.42
CA ASN A 243 -11.75 10.61 4.56
C ASN A 243 -12.18 10.76 6.02
N ASP A 244 -12.34 9.64 6.71
CA ASP A 244 -12.93 9.58 8.04
C ASP A 244 -11.91 9.88 9.17
N TYR A 245 -10.64 9.47 9.01
CA TYR A 245 -9.62 9.48 10.07
C TYR A 245 -8.33 10.22 9.70
N GLY A 246 -8.17 10.62 8.45
CA GLY A 246 -7.03 11.39 7.95
C GLY A 246 -5.84 10.56 7.45
N PRO A 247 -4.93 11.23 6.70
CA PRO A 247 -3.79 10.58 6.05
C PRO A 247 -2.75 10.05 7.05
N ASN A 248 -2.54 10.75 8.18
CA ASN A 248 -1.58 10.32 9.19
C ASN A 248 -2.02 9.01 9.87
N PHE A 249 -3.33 8.84 10.15
CA PHE A 249 -3.84 7.59 10.68
C PHE A 249 -3.69 6.47 9.66
N LEU A 250 -4.03 6.73 8.40
CA LEU A 250 -3.86 5.74 7.34
C LEU A 250 -2.41 5.26 7.25
N SER A 251 -1.44 6.16 7.27
CA SER A 251 -0.03 5.81 7.09
C SER A 251 0.49 4.81 8.15
N LEU A 252 -0.08 4.83 9.35
CA LEU A 252 0.26 3.89 10.43
C LEU A 252 -0.04 2.43 10.08
N VAL A 253 -0.91 2.15 9.09
CA VAL A 253 -1.19 0.80 8.59
C VAL A 253 0.09 0.10 8.13
N ASN A 254 1.08 0.85 7.65
CA ASN A 254 2.32 0.29 7.11
C ASN A 254 3.26 -0.27 8.19
N TYR A 255 3.10 0.07 9.45
CA TYR A 255 3.93 -0.48 10.52
C TYR A 255 3.61 -1.94 10.87
N PRO A 256 2.33 -2.37 11.02
CA PRO A 256 2.02 -3.77 11.29
C PRO A 256 2.15 -4.70 10.07
N ILE A 257 2.26 -4.17 8.85
CA ILE A 257 2.33 -4.98 7.64
C ILE A 257 3.47 -6.03 7.67
N PRO A 258 4.74 -5.67 7.97
CA PRO A 258 5.81 -6.66 8.05
C PRO A 258 5.60 -7.68 9.18
N ILE A 259 4.99 -7.26 10.26
CA ILE A 259 4.66 -8.14 11.39
C ILE A 259 3.58 -9.15 10.97
N PHE A 260 2.57 -8.69 10.23
CA PHE A 260 1.55 -9.57 9.64
C PHE A 260 2.20 -10.59 8.68
N ALA A 261 3.09 -10.15 7.81
CA ALA A 261 3.82 -11.02 6.88
C ALA A 261 4.66 -12.07 7.62
N PHE A 262 5.32 -11.70 8.71
CA PHE A 262 6.07 -12.61 9.57
C PHE A 262 5.19 -13.68 10.22
N PHE A 263 4.07 -13.31 10.82
CA PHE A 263 3.13 -14.28 11.39
C PHE A 263 2.51 -15.19 10.32
N ALA A 264 2.23 -14.66 9.15
CA ALA A 264 1.78 -15.47 8.02
C ALA A 264 2.86 -16.47 7.58
N GLY A 265 4.15 -16.07 7.59
CA GLY A 265 5.28 -16.98 7.33
C GLY A 265 5.35 -18.14 8.33
N ILE A 266 5.16 -17.88 9.62
CA ILE A 266 5.10 -18.92 10.65
C ILE A 266 3.93 -19.88 10.40
N LEU A 267 2.73 -19.34 10.13
CA LEU A 267 1.51 -20.15 10.00
C LEU A 267 1.46 -20.98 8.72
N PHE A 268 1.93 -20.43 7.60
CA PHE A 268 1.80 -21.04 6.28
C PHE A 268 3.08 -21.64 5.73
N LEU A 269 4.26 -21.17 6.18
CA LEU A 269 5.55 -21.61 5.68
C LEU A 269 6.36 -22.38 6.74
N GLY A 270 5.86 -22.48 7.99
CA GLY A 270 6.52 -23.20 9.08
C GLY A 270 7.79 -22.51 9.59
N GLU A 271 7.89 -21.19 9.45
CA GLU A 271 9.03 -20.41 9.95
C GLU A 271 9.13 -20.45 11.47
N SER A 272 10.35 -20.41 12.02
CA SER A 272 10.57 -20.48 13.46
C SER A 272 10.22 -19.16 14.16
N PHE A 273 9.61 -19.27 15.33
CA PHE A 273 9.28 -18.12 16.17
C PHE A 273 10.54 -17.48 16.77
N ASN A 274 10.55 -16.13 16.82
CA ASN A 274 11.74 -15.40 17.19
C ASN A 274 11.45 -14.25 18.15
N ILE A 275 12.36 -14.04 19.11
CA ILE A 275 12.27 -12.98 20.13
C ILE A 275 12.25 -11.56 19.51
N TYR A 276 13.00 -11.33 18.44
CA TYR A 276 13.04 -10.01 17.79
C TYR A 276 11.68 -9.62 17.18
N SER A 277 10.88 -10.59 16.75
CA SER A 277 9.54 -10.35 16.23
C SER A 277 8.58 -9.89 17.33
N ILE A 278 8.74 -10.42 18.56
CA ILE A 278 7.98 -9.96 19.72
C ILE A 278 8.37 -8.53 20.08
N ILE A 279 9.68 -8.25 20.13
CA ILE A 279 10.19 -6.90 20.43
C ILE A 279 9.68 -5.90 19.39
N SER A 280 9.77 -6.24 18.10
CA SER A 280 9.26 -5.43 17.00
C SER A 280 7.76 -5.15 17.16
N LEU A 281 6.95 -6.19 17.44
CA LEU A 281 5.51 -6.05 17.67
C LEU A 281 5.21 -5.08 18.80
N LEU A 282 5.87 -5.22 19.94
CA LEU A 282 5.69 -4.34 21.11
C LEU A 282 6.04 -2.89 20.78
N LEU A 283 7.16 -2.66 20.09
CA LEU A 283 7.59 -1.32 19.67
C LEU A 283 6.57 -0.69 18.71
N VAL A 284 6.09 -1.44 17.71
CA VAL A 284 5.11 -0.95 16.74
C VAL A 284 3.77 -0.64 17.40
N VAL A 285 3.26 -1.52 18.26
CA VAL A 285 2.00 -1.28 18.99
C VAL A 285 2.13 -0.02 19.88
N THR A 286 3.25 0.12 20.58
CA THR A 286 3.53 1.30 21.41
C THR A 286 3.62 2.57 20.56
N ALA A 287 4.27 2.50 19.39
CA ALA A 287 4.38 3.59 18.43
C ALA A 287 3.01 4.06 17.93
N ILE A 288 2.14 3.13 17.53
CA ILE A 288 0.78 3.42 17.09
C ILE A 288 -0.03 4.07 18.22
N TYR A 289 0.07 3.53 19.45
CA TYR A 289 -0.61 4.10 20.61
C TYR A 289 -0.18 5.54 20.88
N ILE A 290 1.14 5.82 20.91
CA ILE A 290 1.67 7.18 21.12
C ILE A 290 1.20 8.10 19.99
N SER A 291 1.30 7.68 18.75
CA SER A 291 0.91 8.49 17.57
C SER A 291 -0.58 8.84 17.54
N GLN A 292 -1.43 8.01 18.17
CA GLN A 292 -2.89 8.22 18.18
C GLN A 292 -3.37 9.01 19.41
N LYS A 293 -2.65 8.97 20.51
CA LYS A 293 -3.07 9.62 21.76
C LYS A 293 -2.81 11.12 21.76
N TYR A 294 -1.86 11.59 21.00
CA TYR A 294 -1.37 12.97 20.99
C TYR A 294 -1.40 13.56 19.57
#